data_d7588a528d9d0c93c8d04838702747a3
#
_entry.id   d7588a528d9d0c93c8d04838702747a3
#
_cell.length_a   1.000
_cell.length_b   1.000
_cell.length_c   1.000
_cell.angle_alpha   90.00
_cell.angle_beta   90.00
_cell.angle_gamma   90.00
#
_symmetry.space_group_name_H-M   'P 1'
#
loop_
_entity.id
_entity.type
_entity.pdbx_description
1 polymer ?
#
loop_
_entity_poly.entity_id
_entity_poly.type
_entity_poly.pdbx_seq_one_letter_code
_entity_poly.pdbx_strand_id
1 'polypeptide(L)'
;PVFYKIVNSFATWRRPGIKLRRPFGGLCLLFLFFPAFVSAQQTQTVSLEQAIEIAKQNHPRLKIANNAIQQAKATRGEVIEATPTSFSYSWGQLNGENKKDKELAFEQSLGSLLTPFYKNALVNRQVKTNTYYRQMVEKEITAEVKRAWAYYQYATNLCSMYRDQDKMAEELQRIGELRYQQGEITLLEKNMMTTIAADLHNRWFQAKEEEKMALARFQWSCYSND
;
A
#
# COMPACT_ATOMS: atom_id res chain seq x y z
N PRO A 1 18.57 2.28 13.89
CA PRO A 1 18.84 3.41 14.77
C PRO A 1 18.00 4.66 14.48
N VAL A 2 17.38 4.80 13.31
CA VAL A 2 16.60 6.00 12.93
C VAL A 2 15.22 6.00 13.57
N PHE A 3 14.62 4.85 13.81
CA PHE A 3 13.30 4.72 14.46
C PHE A 3 13.32 5.10 15.95
N TYR A 4 14.45 4.98 16.61
CA TYR A 4 14.57 5.33 18.03
C TYR A 4 14.58 6.84 18.29
N LYS A 5 14.91 7.65 17.28
CA LYS A 5 14.97 9.12 17.39
C LYS A 5 13.60 9.82 17.25
N ILE A 6 12.63 9.16 16.61
CA ILE A 6 11.30 9.76 16.39
C ILE A 6 10.39 9.60 17.61
N VAL A 7 10.56 8.53 18.38
CA VAL A 7 9.72 8.28 19.57
C VAL A 7 10.10 9.20 20.76
N ASN A 8 11.34 9.66 20.84
CA ASN A 8 11.79 10.54 21.95
C ASN A 8 11.48 12.03 21.77
N SER A 9 10.99 12.45 20.61
CA SER A 9 10.63 13.88 20.36
C SER A 9 9.24 14.27 20.85
N PHE A 10 8.38 13.32 21.23
CA PHE A 10 7.04 13.58 21.75
C PHE A 10 6.93 13.64 23.27
N ALA A 11 8.01 13.44 24.01
CA ALA A 11 8.01 13.35 25.47
C ALA A 11 8.20 14.68 26.22
N THR A 12 8.24 15.83 25.55
CA THR A 12 8.50 17.15 26.21
C THR A 12 7.35 18.15 26.11
N TRP A 13 6.10 17.71 26.18
CA TRP A 13 4.99 18.63 26.40
C TRP A 13 4.67 18.70 27.90
N ARG A 14 5.24 19.70 28.58
CA ARG A 14 4.91 20.04 29.97
C ARG A 14 3.47 20.55 30.03
N ARG A 15 2.62 19.85 30.76
CA ARG A 15 1.36 20.39 31.29
C ARG A 15 1.56 20.92 32.71
N PRO A 16 0.91 22.06 33.09
CA PRO A 16 1.07 22.66 34.40
C PRO A 16 0.36 21.84 35.50
N GLY A 17 0.92 21.93 36.69
CA GLY A 17 0.66 21.09 37.84
C GLY A 17 -0.78 21.08 38.35
N ILE A 18 -1.25 19.87 38.59
CA ILE A 18 -2.36 19.57 39.46
C ILE A 18 -1.79 18.87 40.70
N LYS A 19 -1.87 19.57 41.85
CA LYS A 19 -1.55 19.02 43.18
C LYS A 19 -2.62 17.99 43.55
N LEU A 20 -2.33 16.70 43.44
CA LEU A 20 -3.14 15.64 44.07
C LEU A 20 -2.51 15.19 45.39
N ARG A 21 -3.27 15.41 46.46
CA ARG A 21 -3.04 14.90 47.81
C ARG A 21 -2.94 13.36 47.76
N ARG A 22 -1.94 12.81 48.42
CA ARG A 22 -1.87 11.37 48.81
C ARG A 22 -3.00 11.06 49.78
N PRO A 23 -3.65 9.86 49.74
CA PRO A 23 -3.01 8.59 50.13
C PRO A 23 -3.49 7.41 49.26
N PHE A 24 -2.69 6.40 49.04
CA PHE A 24 -3.09 4.99 49.11
C PHE A 24 -1.89 4.12 48.72
N GLY A 25 -1.19 3.66 49.74
CA GLY A 25 -0.27 2.52 49.62
C GLY A 25 -1.10 1.24 49.49
N GLY A 26 -1.37 0.81 48.28
CA GLY A 26 -2.15 -0.41 48.05
C GLY A 26 -2.17 -0.89 46.58
N LEU A 27 -1.72 -0.09 45.63
CA LEU A 27 -1.88 -0.40 44.19
C LEU A 27 -0.62 -0.96 43.49
N CYS A 28 0.46 -1.17 44.24
CA CYS A 28 1.73 -1.69 43.65
C CYS A 28 1.83 -3.19 43.46
N LEU A 29 0.86 -3.99 43.97
CA LEU A 29 0.92 -5.44 43.91
C LEU A 29 0.18 -6.08 42.74
N LEU A 30 -0.56 -5.31 41.95
CA LEU A 30 -1.37 -5.80 40.85
C LEU A 30 -0.62 -5.78 39.48
N PHE A 31 0.60 -5.20 39.43
CA PHE A 31 1.39 -5.12 38.19
C PHE A 31 2.32 -6.32 37.95
N LEU A 32 2.39 -7.28 38.91
CA LEU A 32 3.27 -8.45 38.78
C LEU A 32 2.63 -9.65 38.06
N PHE A 33 1.36 -9.53 37.61
CA PHE A 33 0.66 -10.59 36.90
C PHE A 33 0.30 -10.19 35.44
N PHE A 34 1.06 -9.27 34.81
CA PHE A 34 0.95 -9.11 33.38
C PHE A 34 1.85 -10.20 32.76
N PRO A 35 1.29 -11.31 32.23
CA PRO A 35 2.08 -12.22 31.42
C PRO A 35 2.55 -11.39 30.25
N ALA A 36 3.88 -11.20 30.16
CA ALA A 36 4.50 -10.70 28.95
C ALA A 36 4.12 -11.68 27.83
N PHE A 37 3.08 -11.35 27.09
CA PHE A 37 2.86 -11.91 25.76
C PHE A 37 4.04 -11.43 24.90
N VAL A 38 5.17 -12.10 25.07
CA VAL A 38 6.21 -12.13 24.05
C VAL A 38 5.55 -12.82 22.87
N SER A 39 4.91 -12.02 22.02
CA SER A 39 4.56 -12.47 20.68
C SER A 39 5.89 -12.79 20.00
N ALA A 40 6.32 -14.05 20.09
CA ALA A 40 7.31 -14.59 19.20
C ALA A 40 6.79 -14.24 17.79
N GLN A 41 7.47 -13.33 17.11
CA GLN A 41 7.26 -13.11 15.69
C GLN A 41 7.60 -14.42 15.00
N GLN A 42 6.59 -15.28 14.89
CA GLN A 42 6.66 -16.40 13.96
C GLN A 42 6.86 -15.75 12.60
N THR A 43 8.01 -15.98 12.02
CA THR A 43 8.28 -15.76 10.61
C THR A 43 7.34 -16.70 9.86
N GLN A 44 6.09 -16.27 9.68
CA GLN A 44 5.15 -16.98 8.83
C GLN A 44 5.74 -16.90 7.41
N THR A 45 6.17 -18.04 6.92
CA THR A 45 6.48 -18.20 5.51
C THR A 45 5.17 -18.07 4.75
N VAL A 46 4.88 -16.85 4.31
CA VAL A 46 3.68 -16.55 3.51
C VAL A 46 3.83 -17.25 2.17
N SER A 47 2.89 -18.11 1.80
CA SER A 47 2.89 -18.72 0.46
C SER A 47 2.54 -17.66 -0.60
N LEU A 48 2.90 -17.94 -1.87
CA LEU A 48 2.55 -17.04 -2.98
C LEU A 48 1.04 -16.80 -3.07
N GLU A 49 0.24 -17.84 -2.86
CA GLU A 49 -1.22 -17.79 -2.90
C GLU A 49 -1.78 -16.89 -1.79
N GLN A 50 -1.24 -17.03 -0.60
CA GLN A 50 -1.61 -16.16 0.54
C GLN A 50 -1.24 -14.70 0.29
N ALA A 51 -0.06 -14.44 -0.27
CA ALA A 51 0.38 -13.09 -0.63
C ALA A 51 -0.55 -12.45 -1.68
N ILE A 52 -0.95 -13.20 -2.71
CA ILE A 52 -1.91 -12.72 -3.72
C ILE A 52 -3.27 -12.41 -3.08
N GLU A 53 -3.75 -13.24 -2.16
CA GLU A 53 -5.04 -13.00 -1.49
C GLU A 53 -4.99 -11.76 -0.59
N ILE A 54 -3.91 -11.57 0.17
CA ILE A 54 -3.69 -10.38 0.98
C ILE A 54 -3.67 -9.12 0.09
N ALA A 55 -2.97 -9.17 -1.04
CA ALA A 55 -2.92 -8.06 -1.98
C ALA A 55 -4.31 -7.73 -2.54
N LYS A 56 -5.11 -8.74 -2.94
CA LYS A 56 -6.48 -8.54 -3.44
C LYS A 56 -7.41 -7.90 -2.41
N GLN A 57 -7.24 -8.21 -1.14
CA GLN A 57 -8.09 -7.66 -0.08
C GLN A 57 -7.69 -6.22 0.30
N ASN A 58 -6.40 -5.92 0.31
CA ASN A 58 -5.90 -4.69 0.91
C ASN A 58 -5.51 -3.61 -0.10
N HIS A 59 -5.22 -3.98 -1.38
CA HIS A 59 -4.64 -3.07 -2.34
C HIS A 59 -5.55 -1.87 -2.66
N PRO A 60 -5.07 -0.61 -2.50
CA PRO A 60 -5.87 0.61 -2.69
C PRO A 60 -6.50 0.73 -4.08
N ARG A 61 -5.78 0.34 -5.14
CA ARG A 61 -6.29 0.37 -6.52
C ARG A 61 -7.55 -0.48 -6.70
N LEU A 62 -7.67 -1.63 -5.99
CA LEU A 62 -8.90 -2.43 -6.01
C LEU A 62 -10.04 -1.77 -5.24
N LYS A 63 -9.73 -1.11 -4.12
CA LYS A 63 -10.73 -0.32 -3.38
C LYS A 63 -11.27 0.82 -4.23
N ILE A 64 -10.39 1.54 -4.94
CA ILE A 64 -10.79 2.61 -5.89
C ILE A 64 -11.66 2.05 -6.99
N ALA A 65 -11.28 0.94 -7.62
CA ALA A 65 -12.07 0.31 -8.68
C ALA A 65 -13.45 -0.17 -8.18
N ASN A 66 -13.53 -0.71 -6.95
CA ASN A 66 -14.81 -1.06 -6.32
C ASN A 66 -15.67 0.18 -6.05
N ASN A 67 -15.07 1.27 -5.55
CA ASN A 67 -15.78 2.53 -5.31
C ASN A 67 -16.34 3.11 -6.62
N ALA A 68 -15.59 3.04 -7.74
CA ALA A 68 -16.06 3.47 -9.05
C ALA A 68 -17.30 2.66 -9.52
N ILE A 69 -17.36 1.36 -9.21
CA ILE A 69 -18.55 0.54 -9.49
C ILE A 69 -19.73 1.01 -8.62
N GLN A 70 -19.51 1.26 -7.32
CA GLN A 70 -20.56 1.73 -6.42
C GLN A 70 -21.07 3.11 -6.82
N GLN A 71 -20.18 4.01 -7.18
CA GLN A 71 -20.53 5.34 -7.69
C GLN A 71 -21.39 5.24 -8.96
N ALA A 72 -20.98 4.43 -9.93
CA ALA A 72 -21.76 4.22 -11.14
C ALA A 72 -23.15 3.61 -10.85
N LYS A 73 -23.26 2.73 -9.82
CA LYS A 73 -24.55 2.21 -9.38
C LYS A 73 -25.42 3.27 -8.69
N ALA A 74 -24.82 4.16 -7.89
CA ALA A 74 -25.54 5.23 -7.20
C ALA A 74 -26.18 6.22 -8.19
N THR A 75 -25.51 6.49 -9.33
CA THR A 75 -26.04 7.36 -10.41
C THR A 75 -27.37 6.84 -11.00
N ARG A 76 -27.75 5.59 -10.73
CA ARG A 76 -29.09 5.09 -11.13
C ARG A 76 -30.22 5.87 -10.47
N GLY A 77 -30.04 6.32 -9.24
CA GLY A 77 -31.04 7.14 -8.53
C GLY A 77 -31.28 8.51 -9.17
N GLU A 78 -30.28 9.04 -9.89
CA GLU A 78 -30.33 10.34 -10.54
C GLU A 78 -30.96 10.29 -11.95
N VAL A 79 -31.31 9.09 -12.43
CA VAL A 79 -31.94 8.92 -13.77
C VAL A 79 -33.31 9.56 -13.85
N ILE A 80 -34.01 9.67 -12.71
CA ILE A 80 -35.33 10.32 -12.62
C ILE A 80 -35.10 11.75 -12.11
N GLU A 81 -34.86 12.67 -13.02
CA GLU A 81 -34.87 14.10 -12.72
C GLU A 81 -36.33 14.58 -12.71
N ALA A 82 -36.84 14.94 -11.54
CA ALA A 82 -38.05 15.74 -11.46
C ALA A 82 -37.74 17.13 -11.99
N THR A 83 -38.25 17.45 -13.19
CA THR A 83 -38.10 18.78 -13.74
C THR A 83 -38.82 19.78 -12.83
N PRO A 84 -38.20 20.93 -12.49
CA PRO A 84 -38.82 21.90 -11.60
C PRO A 84 -40.13 22.41 -12.21
N THR A 85 -41.16 22.45 -11.38
CA THR A 85 -42.43 23.09 -11.68
C THR A 85 -42.30 24.56 -11.33
N SER A 86 -42.51 25.45 -12.26
CA SER A 86 -42.56 26.87 -12.00
C SER A 86 -44.01 27.37 -11.96
N PHE A 87 -44.31 28.16 -10.91
CA PHE A 87 -45.56 28.86 -10.76
C PHE A 87 -45.24 30.34 -10.69
N SER A 88 -45.75 31.12 -11.60
CA SER A 88 -45.57 32.56 -11.57
C SER A 88 -46.91 33.32 -11.54
N TYR A 89 -46.95 34.29 -10.69
CA TYR A 89 -48.06 35.23 -10.61
C TYR A 89 -47.52 36.63 -10.81
N SER A 90 -48.03 37.29 -11.88
CA SER A 90 -47.66 38.64 -12.24
C SER A 90 -48.90 39.55 -12.13
N TRP A 91 -48.72 40.72 -11.52
CA TRP A 91 -49.77 41.75 -11.49
C TRP A 91 -49.18 43.09 -11.87
N GLY A 92 -49.96 43.91 -12.54
CA GLY A 92 -49.53 45.23 -12.94
C GLY A 92 -50.06 45.58 -14.32
N GLN A 93 -49.47 46.55 -15.01
CA GLN A 93 -49.75 46.89 -16.38
C GLN A 93 -48.92 45.99 -17.32
N LEU A 94 -49.44 44.82 -17.64
CA LEU A 94 -48.76 43.84 -18.52
C LEU A 94 -49.05 44.13 -20.00
N ASN A 95 -50.27 44.63 -20.31
CA ASN A 95 -50.65 45.06 -21.63
C ASN A 95 -51.03 46.53 -21.62
N GLY A 96 -50.68 47.27 -22.68
CA GLY A 96 -50.76 48.73 -22.71
C GLY A 96 -52.17 49.38 -22.53
N GLU A 97 -53.27 48.59 -22.58
CA GLU A 97 -54.63 49.07 -22.47
C GLU A 97 -55.23 48.97 -21.09
N ASN A 98 -54.81 48.02 -20.29
CA ASN A 98 -55.36 47.78 -18.92
C ASN A 98 -54.35 48.08 -17.83
N LYS A 99 -54.72 48.92 -16.85
CA LYS A 99 -53.84 49.29 -15.73
C LYS A 99 -53.75 48.24 -14.61
N LYS A 100 -54.50 47.15 -14.66
CA LYS A 100 -54.59 46.13 -13.61
C LYS A 100 -54.72 44.74 -14.20
N ASP A 101 -53.71 44.31 -14.95
CA ASP A 101 -53.69 42.96 -15.47
C ASP A 101 -53.12 42.00 -14.38
N LYS A 102 -53.63 40.79 -14.37
CA LYS A 102 -53.18 39.71 -13.54
C LYS A 102 -52.93 38.51 -14.41
N GLU A 103 -51.75 37.98 -14.36
CA GLU A 103 -51.36 36.78 -15.10
C GLU A 103 -50.91 35.70 -14.11
N LEU A 104 -51.42 34.54 -14.34
CA LEU A 104 -51.11 33.35 -13.59
C LEU A 104 -50.56 32.32 -14.57
N ALA A 105 -49.25 32.03 -14.50
CA ALA A 105 -48.63 31.05 -15.36
C ALA A 105 -48.15 29.85 -14.54
N PHE A 106 -48.49 28.68 -15.02
CA PHE A 106 -48.02 27.40 -14.55
C PHE A 106 -47.22 26.74 -15.64
N GLU A 107 -45.95 26.53 -15.36
CA GLU A 107 -45.05 25.90 -16.37
C GLU A 107 -44.49 24.61 -15.77
N GLN A 108 -44.78 23.50 -16.40
CA GLN A 108 -44.25 22.20 -16.08
C GLN A 108 -43.52 21.66 -17.30
N SER A 109 -42.18 21.58 -17.22
CA SER A 109 -41.41 20.90 -18.23
C SER A 109 -41.59 19.39 -18.07
N LEU A 110 -42.18 18.74 -19.04
CA LEU A 110 -42.35 17.29 -19.05
C LEU A 110 -41.06 16.55 -19.40
N GLY A 111 -39.98 17.25 -19.78
CA GLY A 111 -38.74 16.67 -20.24
C GLY A 111 -38.93 15.71 -21.41
N SER A 112 -37.88 14.99 -21.79
CA SER A 112 -38.03 13.88 -22.73
C SER A 112 -38.40 12.61 -21.97
N LEU A 113 -39.57 12.04 -22.24
CA LEU A 113 -40.04 10.77 -21.63
C LEU A 113 -39.10 9.60 -21.93
N LEU A 114 -38.25 9.69 -22.95
CA LEU A 114 -37.28 8.67 -23.33
C LEU A 114 -35.93 8.84 -22.64
N THR A 115 -35.63 10.01 -22.08
CA THR A 115 -34.34 10.30 -21.41
C THR A 115 -34.01 9.29 -20.30
N PRO A 116 -34.92 8.90 -19.39
CA PRO A 116 -34.63 7.91 -18.36
C PRO A 116 -34.18 6.56 -18.91
N PHE A 117 -34.75 6.11 -20.03
CA PHE A 117 -34.38 4.84 -20.66
C PHE A 117 -32.95 4.88 -21.19
N TYR A 118 -32.55 5.96 -21.88
CA TYR A 118 -31.18 6.13 -22.38
C TYR A 118 -30.18 6.33 -21.24
N LYS A 119 -30.52 7.12 -20.24
CA LYS A 119 -29.68 7.31 -19.04
C LYS A 119 -29.45 5.97 -18.31
N ASN A 120 -30.49 5.14 -18.12
CA ASN A 120 -30.37 3.85 -17.49
C ASN A 120 -29.49 2.88 -18.31
N ALA A 121 -29.65 2.87 -19.63
CA ALA A 121 -28.80 2.08 -20.52
C ALA A 121 -27.32 2.52 -20.42
N LEU A 122 -27.07 3.82 -20.37
CA LEU A 122 -25.71 4.39 -20.19
C LEU A 122 -25.11 3.95 -18.85
N VAL A 123 -25.83 4.11 -17.76
CA VAL A 123 -25.39 3.69 -16.42
C VAL A 123 -25.07 2.20 -16.36
N ASN A 124 -25.91 1.35 -16.98
CA ASN A 124 -25.64 -0.09 -17.04
C ASN A 124 -24.34 -0.39 -17.80
N ARG A 125 -24.07 0.31 -18.89
CA ARG A 125 -22.79 0.19 -19.62
C ARG A 125 -21.61 0.68 -18.79
N GLN A 126 -21.76 1.79 -18.07
CA GLN A 126 -20.75 2.31 -17.16
C GLN A 126 -20.39 1.31 -16.05
N VAL A 127 -21.40 0.74 -15.40
CA VAL A 127 -21.20 -0.33 -14.40
C VAL A 127 -20.44 -1.50 -14.98
N LYS A 128 -20.79 -1.94 -16.18
CA LYS A 128 -20.11 -3.04 -16.87
C LYS A 128 -18.66 -2.71 -17.20
N THR A 129 -18.40 -1.50 -17.70
CA THR A 129 -17.05 -1.01 -17.98
C THR A 129 -16.20 -0.97 -16.72
N ASN A 130 -16.72 -0.40 -15.61
CA ASN A 130 -16.01 -0.36 -14.33
C ASN A 130 -15.75 -1.76 -13.75
N THR A 131 -16.67 -2.72 -14.00
CA THR A 131 -16.48 -4.12 -13.59
C THR A 131 -15.30 -4.76 -14.36
N TYR A 132 -15.21 -4.55 -15.66
CA TYR A 132 -14.07 -5.02 -16.45
C TYR A 132 -12.76 -4.34 -16.03
N TYR A 133 -12.81 -3.03 -15.77
CA TYR A 133 -11.66 -2.29 -15.25
C TYR A 133 -11.17 -2.89 -13.91
N ARG A 134 -12.07 -3.19 -12.98
CA ARG A 134 -11.73 -3.87 -11.73
C ARG A 134 -11.04 -5.22 -11.96
N GLN A 135 -11.57 -6.02 -12.89
CA GLN A 135 -10.95 -7.32 -13.25
C GLN A 135 -9.56 -7.15 -13.86
N MET A 136 -9.34 -6.13 -14.69
CA MET A 136 -8.04 -5.79 -15.25
C MET A 136 -7.05 -5.44 -14.13
N VAL A 137 -7.43 -4.54 -13.22
CA VAL A 137 -6.62 -4.13 -12.07
C VAL A 137 -6.28 -5.34 -11.18
N GLU A 138 -7.23 -6.25 -10.95
CA GLU A 138 -6.98 -7.48 -10.17
C GLU A 138 -5.92 -8.37 -10.81
N LYS A 139 -5.96 -8.53 -12.15
CA LYS A 139 -4.95 -9.28 -12.89
C LYS A 139 -3.58 -8.59 -12.86
N GLU A 140 -3.53 -7.27 -12.99
CA GLU A 140 -2.30 -6.49 -12.89
C GLU A 140 -1.63 -6.66 -11.53
N ILE A 141 -2.37 -6.50 -10.44
CA ILE A 141 -1.87 -6.69 -9.07
C ILE A 141 -1.37 -8.12 -8.88
N THR A 142 -2.14 -9.10 -9.33
CA THR A 142 -1.70 -10.50 -9.26
C THR A 142 -0.40 -10.74 -10.00
N ALA A 143 -0.23 -10.14 -11.17
CA ALA A 143 1.01 -10.25 -11.96
C ALA A 143 2.18 -9.51 -11.29
N GLU A 144 1.92 -8.37 -10.64
CA GLU A 144 2.92 -7.59 -9.91
C GLU A 144 3.45 -8.36 -8.69
N VAL A 145 2.54 -8.94 -7.88
CA VAL A 145 2.91 -9.78 -6.73
C VAL A 145 3.72 -10.99 -7.18
N LYS A 146 3.30 -11.68 -8.26
CA LYS A 146 4.05 -12.82 -8.81
C LYS A 146 5.45 -12.45 -9.26
N ARG A 147 5.62 -11.31 -9.93
CA ARG A 147 6.94 -10.81 -10.37
C ARG A 147 7.82 -10.45 -9.17
N ALA A 148 7.27 -9.76 -8.18
CA ALA A 148 8.01 -9.40 -6.98
C ALA A 148 8.43 -10.64 -6.17
N TRP A 149 7.55 -11.64 -6.06
CA TRP A 149 7.87 -12.94 -5.46
C TRP A 149 8.99 -13.66 -6.18
N ALA A 150 8.89 -13.80 -7.51
CA ALA A 150 9.93 -14.47 -8.31
C ALA A 150 11.29 -13.78 -8.19
N TYR A 151 11.28 -12.44 -8.16
CA TYR A 151 12.49 -11.66 -7.96
C TYR A 151 13.08 -11.85 -6.56
N TYR A 152 12.26 -11.89 -5.54
CA TYR A 152 12.70 -12.19 -4.17
C TYR A 152 13.32 -13.58 -4.06
N GLN A 153 12.70 -14.62 -4.66
CA GLN A 153 13.25 -15.96 -4.71
C GLN A 153 14.63 -16.00 -5.43
N TYR A 154 14.72 -15.28 -6.54
CA TYR A 154 16.01 -15.16 -7.26
C TYR A 154 17.08 -14.51 -6.39
N ALA A 155 16.77 -13.37 -5.75
CA ALA A 155 17.73 -12.66 -4.89
C ALA A 155 18.16 -13.49 -3.68
N THR A 156 17.25 -14.23 -3.06
CA THR A 156 17.56 -15.16 -1.94
C THR A 156 18.49 -16.27 -2.38
N ASN A 157 18.23 -16.90 -3.53
CA ASN A 157 19.10 -17.95 -4.07
C ASN A 157 20.48 -17.39 -4.43
N LEU A 158 20.54 -16.21 -5.04
CA LEU A 158 21.79 -15.53 -5.39
C LEU A 158 22.60 -15.19 -4.13
N CYS A 159 21.96 -14.65 -3.10
CA CYS A 159 22.60 -14.37 -1.82
C CYS A 159 23.17 -15.64 -1.16
N SER A 160 22.42 -16.75 -1.19
CA SER A 160 22.89 -18.02 -0.65
C SER A 160 24.11 -18.56 -1.43
N MET A 161 24.10 -18.46 -2.75
CA MET A 161 25.22 -18.88 -3.60
C MET A 161 26.48 -18.06 -3.31
N TYR A 162 26.38 -16.74 -3.26
CA TYR A 162 27.54 -15.89 -2.95
C TYR A 162 28.03 -16.06 -1.51
N ARG A 163 27.16 -16.33 -0.55
CA ARG A 163 27.56 -16.66 0.83
C ARG A 163 28.41 -17.93 0.87
N ASP A 164 28.07 -18.94 0.10
CA ASP A 164 28.84 -20.18 0.08
C ASP A 164 30.17 -19.99 -0.66
N GLN A 165 30.19 -19.14 -1.71
CA GLN A 165 31.45 -18.74 -2.38
C GLN A 165 32.36 -17.91 -1.45
N ASP A 166 31.78 -16.99 -0.64
CA ASP A 166 32.51 -16.18 0.34
C ASP A 166 33.24 -17.07 1.36
N LYS A 167 32.56 -18.09 1.90
CA LYS A 167 33.19 -19.07 2.79
C LYS A 167 34.38 -19.80 2.14
N MET A 168 34.23 -20.18 0.87
CA MET A 168 35.35 -20.82 0.13
C MET A 168 36.48 -19.82 -0.09
N ALA A 169 36.17 -18.55 -0.32
CA ALA A 169 37.15 -17.48 -0.51
C ALA A 169 37.93 -17.18 0.80
N GLU A 170 37.28 -17.18 1.93
CA GLU A 170 37.94 -17.06 3.25
C GLU A 170 38.97 -18.19 3.46
N GLU A 171 38.57 -19.42 3.13
CA GLU A 171 39.48 -20.57 3.21
C GLU A 171 40.65 -20.48 2.21
N LEU A 172 40.37 -20.03 0.98
CA LEU A 172 41.39 -19.76 -0.02
C LEU A 172 42.42 -18.74 0.45
N GLN A 173 41.97 -17.65 1.05
CA GLN A 173 42.82 -16.60 1.63
C GLN A 173 43.68 -17.17 2.77
N ARG A 174 43.07 -17.97 3.68
CA ARG A 174 43.79 -18.62 4.77
C ARG A 174 44.88 -19.57 4.27
N ILE A 175 44.58 -20.40 3.29
CA ILE A 175 45.53 -21.32 2.67
C ILE A 175 46.68 -20.56 1.97
N GLY A 176 46.34 -19.46 1.24
CA GLY A 176 47.30 -18.61 0.58
C GLY A 176 48.28 -17.96 1.56
N GLU A 177 47.81 -17.50 2.72
CA GLU A 177 48.67 -16.97 3.77
C GLU A 177 49.64 -18.02 4.30
N LEU A 178 49.14 -19.22 4.64
CA LEU A 178 49.97 -20.32 5.16
C LEU A 178 51.06 -20.76 4.15
N ARG A 179 50.70 -20.93 2.90
CA ARG A 179 51.66 -21.33 1.85
C ARG A 179 52.72 -20.28 1.58
N TYR A 180 52.32 -18.99 1.67
CA TYR A 180 53.31 -17.90 1.53
C TYR A 180 54.30 -17.90 2.69
N GLN A 181 53.83 -18.11 3.95
CA GLN A 181 54.71 -18.23 5.13
C GLN A 181 55.68 -19.42 5.04
N GLN A 182 55.29 -20.50 4.35
CA GLN A 182 56.11 -21.67 4.09
C GLN A 182 57.05 -21.49 2.89
N GLY A 183 56.95 -20.39 2.16
CA GLY A 183 57.74 -20.14 0.97
C GLY A 183 57.30 -20.93 -0.26
N GLU A 184 56.11 -21.54 -0.24
CA GLU A 184 55.61 -22.37 -1.33
C GLU A 184 55.02 -21.55 -2.50
N ILE A 185 54.56 -20.31 -2.21
CA ILE A 185 53.99 -19.40 -3.19
C ILE A 185 54.64 -18.02 -3.10
N THR A 186 54.56 -17.28 -4.20
CA THR A 186 55.06 -15.92 -4.28
C THR A 186 54.10 -14.92 -3.63
N LEU A 187 54.62 -13.74 -3.29
CA LEU A 187 53.81 -12.62 -2.79
C LEU A 187 52.72 -12.23 -3.80
N LEU A 188 53.01 -12.31 -5.09
CA LEU A 188 52.05 -12.03 -6.14
C LEU A 188 50.84 -12.99 -6.09
N GLU A 189 51.11 -14.31 -5.99
CA GLU A 189 50.07 -15.34 -5.91
C GLU A 189 49.23 -15.18 -4.65
N LYS A 190 49.84 -14.89 -3.48
CA LYS A 190 49.13 -14.57 -2.26
C LYS A 190 48.19 -13.36 -2.43
N ASN A 191 48.70 -12.24 -3.02
CA ASN A 191 47.90 -11.05 -3.25
C ASN A 191 46.75 -11.27 -4.22
N MET A 192 46.95 -12.14 -5.26
CA MET A 192 45.86 -12.54 -6.14
C MET A 192 44.75 -13.30 -5.40
N MET A 193 45.10 -14.26 -4.53
CA MET A 193 44.13 -15.00 -3.69
C MET A 193 43.36 -14.05 -2.78
N THR A 194 44.04 -13.10 -2.13
CA THR A 194 43.42 -12.06 -1.28
C THR A 194 42.47 -11.17 -2.08
N THR A 195 42.86 -10.78 -3.27
CA THR A 195 42.00 -9.93 -4.14
C THR A 195 40.74 -10.67 -4.59
N ILE A 196 40.86 -11.95 -4.97
CA ILE A 196 39.72 -12.81 -5.33
C ILE A 196 38.78 -12.96 -4.12
N ALA A 197 39.32 -13.20 -2.94
CA ALA A 197 38.51 -13.30 -1.71
C ALA A 197 37.76 -12.00 -1.41
N ALA A 198 38.43 -10.86 -1.54
CA ALA A 198 37.80 -9.54 -1.35
C ALA A 198 36.67 -9.27 -2.37
N ASP A 199 36.85 -9.65 -3.65
CA ASP A 199 35.81 -9.51 -4.67
C ASP A 199 34.58 -10.38 -4.35
N LEU A 200 34.79 -11.65 -3.96
CA LEU A 200 33.70 -12.55 -3.59
C LEU A 200 32.95 -12.07 -2.33
N HIS A 201 33.67 -11.55 -1.34
CA HIS A 201 33.08 -10.93 -0.17
C HIS A 201 32.19 -9.72 -0.52
N ASN A 202 32.68 -8.84 -1.39
CA ASN A 202 31.91 -7.69 -1.88
C ASN A 202 30.66 -8.13 -2.65
N ARG A 203 30.74 -9.17 -3.48
CA ARG A 203 29.58 -9.72 -4.21
C ARG A 203 28.54 -10.30 -3.26
N TRP A 204 28.96 -11.02 -2.23
CA TRP A 204 28.05 -11.51 -1.21
C TRP A 204 27.35 -10.36 -0.48
N PHE A 205 28.09 -9.31 -0.09
CA PHE A 205 27.52 -8.15 0.57
C PHE A 205 26.48 -7.44 -0.33
N GLN A 206 26.80 -7.25 -1.61
CA GLN A 206 25.86 -6.67 -2.58
C GLN A 206 24.60 -7.54 -2.74
N ALA A 207 24.75 -8.85 -2.87
CA ALA A 207 23.62 -9.78 -3.00
C ALA A 207 22.74 -9.78 -1.74
N LYS A 208 23.32 -9.63 -0.56
CA LYS A 208 22.59 -9.51 0.71
C LYS A 208 21.75 -8.24 0.80
N GLU A 209 22.28 -7.14 0.32
CA GLU A 209 21.50 -5.88 0.28
C GLU A 209 20.41 -5.95 -0.80
N GLU A 210 20.68 -6.60 -1.92
CA GLU A 210 19.69 -6.84 -2.99
C GLU A 210 18.53 -7.74 -2.51
N GLU A 211 18.82 -8.79 -1.73
CA GLU A 211 17.81 -9.63 -1.10
C GLU A 211 16.88 -8.81 -0.19
N LYS A 212 17.44 -7.92 0.63
CA LYS A 212 16.64 -7.02 1.49
C LYS A 212 15.73 -6.09 0.69
N MET A 213 16.27 -5.52 -0.38
CA MET A 213 15.48 -4.66 -1.28
C MET A 213 14.37 -5.45 -2.00
N ALA A 214 14.67 -6.66 -2.44
CA ALA A 214 13.70 -7.54 -3.07
C ALA A 214 12.57 -7.93 -2.11
N LEU A 215 12.91 -8.24 -0.84
CA LEU A 215 11.92 -8.51 0.20
C LEU A 215 11.03 -7.28 0.46
N ALA A 216 11.62 -6.10 0.58
CA ALA A 216 10.86 -4.86 0.79
C ALA A 216 9.92 -4.57 -0.39
N ARG A 217 10.38 -4.77 -1.63
CA ARG A 217 9.54 -4.63 -2.84
C ARG A 217 8.40 -5.65 -2.85
N PHE A 218 8.65 -6.89 -2.45
CA PHE A 218 7.61 -7.90 -2.34
C PHE A 218 6.57 -7.54 -1.27
N GLN A 219 7.01 -7.10 -0.09
CA GLN A 219 6.11 -6.61 0.96
C GLN A 219 5.28 -5.42 0.49
N TRP A 220 5.91 -4.47 -0.20
CA TRP A 220 5.21 -3.34 -0.79
C TRP A 220 4.11 -3.78 -1.78
N SER A 221 4.40 -4.74 -2.66
CA SER A 221 3.41 -5.24 -3.62
C SER A 221 2.21 -5.94 -2.98
N CYS A 222 2.37 -6.46 -1.75
CA CYS A 222 1.28 -7.09 -1.00
C CYS A 222 0.44 -6.08 -0.20
N TYR A 223 1.07 -5.01 0.32
CA TYR A 223 0.46 -4.10 1.29
C TYR A 223 0.41 -2.66 0.81
N SER A 224 0.70 -2.35 -0.46
CA SER A 224 0.79 -0.98 -0.98
C SER A 224 -0.20 -0.04 -0.26
N ASN A 225 0.26 0.56 0.83
CA ASN A 225 -0.37 1.69 1.48
C ASN A 225 0.37 2.92 0.96
N ASP A 226 -0.24 3.62 0.01
CA ASP A 226 0.15 4.98 -0.38
C ASP A 226 -0.15 5.95 0.75
#